data_55287e9d9d7a03c2810335230d32f8df
#
_entry.id   55287e9d9d7a03c2810335230d32f8df
#
_cell.length_a   1.000
_cell.length_b   1.000
_cell.length_c   1.000
_cell.angle_alpha   90.00
_cell.angle_beta   90.00
_cell.angle_gamma   90.00
#
_symmetry.space_group_name_H-M   'P 1'
#
loop_
_entity.id
_entity.type
_entity.pdbx_description
1 polymer ?
#
loop_
_entity_poly.entity_id
_entity_poly.type
_entity_poly.pdbx_seq_one_letter_code
_entity_poly.pdbx_strand_id
1 'polypeptide(L)'
;MPILTHTNPLDLQKDMDGSMLGLLLDKLFFDKGYDFRGYKKTSVRRRIKRRMHLNNVETYEKYMELLDLLPSEHQRLFDDLTIKVTSFFRDIYPFYIIRKKIIPDIINNNEIRIWCAGCATGEEPYSIGML
;
A
#
# COMPACT_ATOMS: atom_id res chain seq x y z
N MET A 1 -15.00 34.16 -30.63
CA MET A 1 -14.07 34.51 -29.56
C MET A 1 -13.91 33.26 -28.68
N PRO A 2 -12.72 32.65 -28.58
CA PRO A 2 -12.53 31.54 -27.63
C PRO A 2 -12.45 32.09 -26.21
N ILE A 3 -13.25 31.52 -25.33
CA ILE A 3 -13.24 31.81 -23.89
C ILE A 3 -11.94 31.21 -23.33
N LEU A 4 -11.00 32.09 -22.95
CA LEU A 4 -9.82 31.71 -22.19
C LEU A 4 -10.31 31.24 -20.80
N THR A 5 -10.38 29.93 -20.61
CA THR A 5 -10.57 29.34 -19.30
C THR A 5 -9.30 29.64 -18.49
N HIS A 6 -9.40 30.55 -17.53
CA HIS A 6 -8.37 30.81 -16.54
C HIS A 6 -8.25 29.54 -15.66
N THR A 7 -7.36 28.65 -16.00
CA THR A 7 -7.00 27.51 -15.16
C THR A 7 -6.26 28.09 -13.94
N ASN A 8 -6.78 27.82 -12.76
CA ASN A 8 -6.17 28.28 -11.51
C ASN A 8 -4.76 27.66 -11.38
N PRO A 9 -3.71 28.46 -11.07
CA PRO A 9 -2.37 27.94 -10.87
C PRO A 9 -2.27 26.76 -9.88
N LEU A 10 -3.15 26.73 -8.86
CA LEU A 10 -3.25 25.63 -7.89
C LEU A 10 -3.77 24.33 -8.53
N ASP A 11 -4.65 24.40 -9.53
CA ASP A 11 -5.17 23.23 -10.23
C ASP A 11 -4.10 22.66 -11.18
N LEU A 12 -3.36 23.53 -11.88
CA LEU A 12 -2.21 23.13 -12.71
C LEU A 12 -1.12 22.42 -11.89
N GLN A 13 -0.81 22.94 -10.70
CA GLN A 13 0.18 22.33 -9.81
C GLN A 13 -0.29 20.98 -9.27
N LYS A 14 -1.58 20.81 -9.03
CA LYS A 14 -2.17 19.54 -8.59
C LYS A 14 -2.19 18.51 -9.71
N ASP A 15 -2.43 18.93 -10.94
CA ASP A 15 -2.41 18.07 -12.12
C ASP A 15 -0.97 17.63 -12.45
N MET A 16 0.00 18.52 -12.37
CA MET A 16 1.43 18.18 -12.50
C MET A 16 1.90 17.20 -11.42
N ASP A 17 1.55 17.44 -10.14
CA ASP A 17 1.85 16.53 -9.03
C ASP A 17 1.19 15.15 -9.23
N GLY A 18 0.01 15.11 -9.82
CA GLY A 18 -0.69 13.87 -10.20
C GLY A 18 0.00 13.11 -11.31
N SER A 19 0.50 13.81 -12.33
CA SER A 19 1.22 13.25 -13.47
C SER A 19 2.58 12.69 -13.04
N MET A 20 3.35 13.44 -12.24
CA MET A 20 4.66 13.03 -11.74
C MET A 20 4.56 11.83 -10.79
N LEU A 21 3.52 11.78 -9.96
CA LEU A 21 3.23 10.58 -9.16
C LEU A 21 2.99 9.37 -10.06
N GLY A 22 2.26 9.53 -11.17
CA GLY A 22 2.04 8.47 -12.16
C GLY A 22 3.34 7.92 -12.71
N LEU A 23 4.22 8.80 -13.17
CA LEU A 23 5.55 8.43 -13.71
C LEU A 23 6.40 7.67 -12.68
N LEU A 24 6.40 8.11 -11.43
CA LEU A 24 7.11 7.39 -10.36
C LEU A 24 6.54 5.99 -10.13
N LEU A 25 5.22 5.82 -10.16
CA LEU A 25 4.59 4.51 -9.99
C LEU A 25 4.87 3.58 -11.17
N ASP A 26 4.89 4.11 -12.38
CA ASP A 26 5.29 3.36 -13.58
C ASP A 26 6.76 2.94 -13.49
N LYS A 27 7.66 3.83 -13.05
CA LYS A 27 9.06 3.49 -12.80
C LYS A 27 9.19 2.32 -11.81
N LEU A 28 8.50 2.36 -10.67
CA LEU A 28 8.55 1.28 -9.67
C LEU A 28 8.06 -0.05 -10.25
N PHE A 29 7.04 -0.01 -11.12
CA PHE A 29 6.55 -1.19 -11.80
C PHE A 29 7.57 -1.75 -12.77
N PHE A 30 8.17 -0.93 -13.65
CA PHE A 30 9.12 -1.38 -14.65
C PHE A 30 10.47 -1.83 -14.03
N ASP A 31 10.96 -1.14 -13.01
CA ASP A 31 12.26 -1.44 -12.41
C ASP A 31 12.23 -2.63 -11.46
N LYS A 32 11.13 -2.84 -10.72
CA LYS A 32 11.04 -3.82 -9.63
C LYS A 32 9.79 -4.71 -9.67
N GLY A 33 8.87 -4.50 -10.60
CA GLY A 33 7.59 -5.21 -10.66
C GLY A 33 6.60 -4.80 -9.56
N TYR A 34 6.84 -3.68 -8.86
CA TYR A 34 5.98 -3.20 -7.78
C TYR A 34 4.79 -2.42 -8.33
N ASP A 35 3.63 -3.05 -8.44
CA ASP A 35 2.42 -2.39 -8.98
C ASP A 35 1.58 -1.74 -7.87
N PHE A 36 1.77 -0.43 -7.69
CA PHE A 36 0.97 0.40 -6.79
C PHE A 36 -0.04 1.30 -7.51
N ARG A 37 -0.21 1.16 -8.84
CA ARG A 37 -1.06 2.02 -9.66
C ARG A 37 -2.54 1.90 -9.31
N GLY A 38 -2.97 0.73 -8.84
CA GLY A 38 -4.33 0.47 -8.34
C GLY A 38 -4.60 0.92 -6.90
N TYR A 39 -3.58 1.38 -6.18
CA TYR A 39 -3.73 1.82 -4.79
C TYR A 39 -4.37 3.21 -4.70
N LYS A 40 -4.98 3.52 -3.54
CA LYS A 40 -5.55 4.85 -3.27
C LYS A 40 -4.47 5.92 -3.39
N LYS A 41 -4.52 6.73 -4.46
CA LYS A 41 -3.49 7.72 -4.81
C LYS A 41 -3.12 8.68 -3.67
N THR A 42 -4.11 9.08 -2.85
CA THR A 42 -3.86 9.96 -1.69
C THR A 42 -2.97 9.31 -0.63
N SER A 43 -3.13 8.01 -0.40
CA SER A 43 -2.33 7.25 0.57
C SER A 43 -0.91 7.03 0.06
N VAL A 44 -0.77 6.63 -1.20
CA VAL A 44 0.52 6.43 -1.86
C VAL A 44 1.31 7.73 -1.91
N ARG A 45 0.68 8.83 -2.36
CA ARG A 45 1.30 10.17 -2.42
C ARG A 45 1.85 10.60 -1.06
N ARG A 46 1.07 10.47 0.02
CA ARG A 46 1.49 10.86 1.37
C ARG A 46 2.74 10.09 1.80
N ARG A 47 2.83 8.79 1.50
CA ARG A 47 3.95 7.94 1.89
C ARG A 47 5.19 8.24 1.06
N ILE A 48 5.05 8.45 -0.25
CA ILE A 48 6.15 8.87 -1.11
C ILE A 48 6.68 10.23 -0.65
N LYS A 49 5.82 11.22 -0.40
CA LYS A 49 6.26 12.54 0.11
C LYS A 49 6.98 12.44 1.45
N ARG A 50 6.55 11.53 2.33
CA ARG A 50 7.30 11.23 3.56
C ARG A 50 8.71 10.71 3.27
N ARG A 51 8.86 9.77 2.31
CA ARG A 51 10.17 9.24 1.93
C ARG A 51 11.06 10.31 1.30
N MET A 52 10.48 11.14 0.41
CA MET A 52 11.18 12.29 -0.17
C MET A 52 11.71 13.22 0.92
N HIS A 53 10.89 13.57 1.90
CA HIS A 53 11.29 14.41 3.04
C HIS A 53 12.41 13.77 3.87
N LEU A 54 12.34 12.47 4.18
CA LEU A 54 13.36 11.74 4.92
C LEU A 54 14.72 11.69 4.20
N ASN A 55 14.72 11.82 2.87
CA ASN A 55 15.91 11.85 2.04
C ASN A 55 16.32 13.29 1.63
N ASN A 56 15.67 14.32 2.17
CA ASN A 56 15.90 15.75 1.82
C ASN A 56 15.73 16.02 0.32
N VAL A 57 14.74 15.40 -0.31
CA VAL A 57 14.43 15.55 -1.73
C VAL A 57 13.07 16.22 -1.87
N GLU A 58 12.99 17.28 -2.67
CA GLU A 58 11.78 18.12 -2.79
C GLU A 58 10.90 17.76 -3.99
N THR A 59 11.47 17.17 -5.05
CA THR A 59 10.75 16.88 -6.29
C THR A 59 10.74 15.40 -6.63
N TYR A 60 9.72 14.94 -7.36
CA TYR A 60 9.62 13.54 -7.77
C TYR A 60 10.76 13.13 -8.71
N GLU A 61 11.22 14.03 -9.59
CA GLU A 61 12.33 13.79 -10.51
C GLU A 61 13.59 13.43 -9.73
N LYS A 62 13.98 14.28 -8.78
CA LYS A 62 15.14 14.04 -7.91
C LYS A 62 14.98 12.77 -7.08
N TYR A 63 13.74 12.44 -6.70
CA TYR A 63 13.49 11.20 -5.96
C TYR A 63 13.63 9.98 -6.87
N MET A 64 13.21 10.04 -8.13
CA MET A 64 13.45 8.98 -9.11
C MET A 64 14.95 8.78 -9.38
N GLU A 65 15.72 9.86 -9.50
CA GLU A 65 17.19 9.79 -9.59
C GLU A 65 17.81 9.14 -8.35
N LEU A 66 17.33 9.49 -7.16
CA LEU A 66 17.79 8.89 -5.90
C LEU A 66 17.50 7.38 -5.87
N LEU A 67 16.35 6.94 -6.34
CA LEU A 67 16.01 5.52 -6.44
C LEU A 67 16.97 4.78 -7.37
N ASP A 68 17.42 5.39 -8.46
CA ASP A 68 18.41 4.79 -9.36
C ASP A 68 19.80 4.66 -8.69
N LEU A 69 20.18 5.65 -7.91
CA LEU A 69 21.48 5.69 -7.23
C LEU A 69 21.53 4.84 -5.95
N LEU A 70 20.40 4.64 -5.29
CA LEU A 70 20.34 4.03 -3.96
C LEU A 70 19.35 2.83 -3.92
N PRO A 71 19.78 1.62 -4.31
CA PRO A 71 18.89 0.44 -4.33
C PRO A 71 18.19 0.13 -2.99
N SER A 72 18.82 0.47 -1.86
CA SER A 72 18.21 0.28 -0.54
C SER A 72 16.98 1.16 -0.32
N GLU A 73 16.86 2.28 -1.03
CA GLU A 73 15.70 3.15 -0.93
C GLU A 73 14.45 2.54 -1.60
N HIS A 74 14.62 1.77 -2.67
CA HIS A 74 13.51 0.98 -3.24
C HIS A 74 12.87 0.09 -2.19
N GLN A 75 13.67 -0.63 -1.39
CA GLN A 75 13.14 -1.52 -0.36
C GLN A 75 12.42 -0.74 0.74
N ARG A 76 13.01 0.37 1.19
CA ARG A 76 12.39 1.25 2.21
C ARG A 76 11.09 1.87 1.72
N LEU A 77 11.03 2.29 0.44
CA LEU A 77 9.81 2.78 -0.17
C LEU A 77 8.75 1.68 -0.27
N PHE A 78 9.14 0.48 -0.68
CA PHE A 78 8.24 -0.69 -0.72
C PHE A 78 7.66 -0.99 0.66
N ASP A 79 8.51 -1.02 1.69
CA ASP A 79 8.10 -1.26 3.08
C ASP A 79 7.14 -0.16 3.60
N ASP A 80 7.36 1.09 3.21
CA ASP A 80 6.48 2.21 3.54
C ASP A 80 5.16 2.18 2.74
N LEU A 81 5.15 1.69 1.50
CA LEU A 81 3.95 1.58 0.67
C LEU A 81 3.09 0.39 1.05
N THR A 82 3.69 -0.71 1.47
CA THR A 82 2.98 -1.90 1.94
C THR A 82 2.55 -1.74 3.39
N ILE A 83 1.25 -1.88 3.66
CA ILE A 83 0.72 -1.77 5.03
C ILE A 83 0.91 -3.11 5.72
N LYS A 84 1.87 -3.19 6.63
CA LYS A 84 2.10 -4.35 7.50
C LYS A 84 1.43 -4.14 8.87
N VAL A 85 0.16 -3.66 8.89
CA VAL A 85 -0.58 -3.45 10.13
C VAL A 85 -1.54 -4.60 10.34
N THR A 86 -1.34 -5.36 11.41
CA THR A 86 -2.23 -6.42 11.87
C THR A 86 -2.37 -6.34 13.40
N SER A 87 -3.40 -6.96 13.93
CA SER A 87 -3.62 -7.12 15.37
C SER A 87 -4.48 -8.34 15.62
N PHE A 88 -4.43 -8.89 16.82
CA PHE A 88 -5.32 -9.97 17.22
C PHE A 88 -6.79 -9.52 17.06
N PHE A 89 -7.59 -10.38 16.43
CA PHE A 89 -9.02 -10.13 16.18
C PHE A 89 -9.32 -8.76 15.58
N ARG A 90 -8.48 -8.30 14.64
CA ARG A 90 -8.49 -6.94 14.07
C ARG A 90 -9.89 -6.48 13.63
N ASP A 91 -10.64 -7.35 12.97
CA ASP A 91 -12.02 -7.12 12.57
C ASP A 91 -12.88 -8.24 13.20
N ILE A 92 -13.55 -7.95 14.30
CA ILE A 92 -14.24 -8.95 15.13
C ILE A 92 -15.29 -9.74 14.35
N TYR A 93 -15.98 -9.11 13.40
CA TYR A 93 -17.11 -9.74 12.69
C TYR A 93 -16.71 -10.98 11.87
N PRO A 94 -15.65 -11.01 11.05
CA PRO A 94 -15.19 -12.24 10.40
C PRO A 94 -14.91 -13.38 11.38
N PHE A 95 -14.24 -13.11 12.48
CA PHE A 95 -13.94 -14.12 13.51
C PHE A 95 -15.22 -14.66 14.17
N TYR A 96 -16.20 -13.80 14.42
CA TYR A 96 -17.51 -14.24 14.90
C TYR A 96 -18.19 -15.20 13.90
N ILE A 97 -18.15 -14.90 12.60
CA ILE A 97 -18.74 -15.78 11.57
C ILE A 97 -17.99 -17.11 11.49
N ILE A 98 -16.63 -17.07 11.51
CA ILE A 98 -15.81 -18.28 11.51
C ILE A 98 -16.19 -19.17 12.69
N ARG A 99 -16.21 -18.60 13.90
CA ARG A 99 -16.56 -19.34 15.13
C ARG A 99 -17.98 -19.92 15.10
N LYS A 100 -18.95 -19.16 14.60
CA LYS A 100 -20.39 -19.54 14.69
C LYS A 100 -20.87 -20.40 13.55
N LYS A 101 -20.27 -20.26 12.35
CA LYS A 101 -20.76 -20.93 11.15
C LYS A 101 -19.78 -21.93 10.54
N ILE A 102 -18.48 -21.65 10.60
CA ILE A 102 -17.47 -22.45 9.90
C ILE A 102 -16.91 -23.53 10.80
N ILE A 103 -16.46 -23.16 12.01
CA ILE A 103 -15.86 -24.13 12.94
C ILE A 103 -16.79 -25.29 13.26
N PRO A 104 -18.10 -25.11 13.55
CA PRO A 104 -18.99 -26.23 13.83
C PRO A 104 -19.07 -27.25 12.70
N ASP A 105 -18.96 -26.82 11.45
CA ASP A 105 -19.04 -27.70 10.29
C ASP A 105 -17.74 -28.51 10.05
N ILE A 106 -16.60 -28.02 10.53
CA ILE A 106 -15.30 -28.64 10.26
C ILE A 106 -14.63 -29.25 11.49
N ILE A 107 -15.12 -29.00 12.71
CA ILE A 107 -14.48 -29.41 13.97
C ILE A 107 -14.37 -30.94 14.12
N ASN A 108 -15.23 -31.69 13.46
CA ASN A 108 -15.20 -33.15 13.50
C ASN A 108 -14.15 -33.77 12.56
N ASN A 109 -13.44 -32.99 11.77
CA ASN A 109 -12.34 -33.47 10.94
C ASN A 109 -11.10 -33.73 11.81
N ASN A 110 -10.40 -34.81 11.52
CA ASN A 110 -9.19 -35.16 12.26
C ASN A 110 -8.06 -34.12 12.09
N GLU A 111 -8.10 -33.34 11.01
CA GLU A 111 -7.12 -32.31 10.68
C GLU A 111 -7.83 -31.13 10.00
N ILE A 112 -7.55 -29.92 10.47
CA ILE A 112 -8.04 -28.66 9.88
C ILE A 112 -6.81 -27.91 9.35
N ARG A 113 -6.83 -27.60 8.06
CA ARG A 113 -5.78 -26.79 7.41
C ARG A 113 -6.34 -25.43 7.03
N ILE A 114 -5.70 -24.36 7.49
CA ILE A 114 -6.14 -22.97 7.25
C ILE A 114 -4.99 -22.20 6.61
N TRP A 115 -5.28 -21.52 5.51
CA TRP A 115 -4.36 -20.62 4.86
C TRP A 115 -4.77 -19.17 5.07
N CYS A 116 -3.92 -18.38 5.76
CA CYS A 116 -4.09 -16.95 6.00
C CYS A 116 -3.20 -16.16 5.02
N ALA A 117 -3.79 -15.72 3.92
CA ALA A 117 -3.06 -14.95 2.92
C ALA A 117 -2.80 -13.52 3.40
N GLY A 118 -1.53 -13.07 3.35
CA GLY A 118 -1.18 -11.68 3.69
C GLY A 118 -1.27 -11.35 5.19
N CYS A 119 -1.07 -12.32 6.07
CA CYS A 119 -1.24 -12.19 7.52
C CYS A 119 -0.18 -11.31 8.25
N ALA A 120 0.71 -10.67 7.53
CA ALA A 120 1.80 -9.81 8.04
C ALA A 120 2.63 -10.48 9.15
N THR A 121 2.51 -10.03 10.42
CA THR A 121 3.28 -10.57 11.56
C THR A 121 2.64 -11.79 12.24
N GLY A 122 1.49 -12.25 11.74
CA GLY A 122 0.91 -13.54 12.12
C GLY A 122 -0.24 -13.49 13.13
N GLU A 123 -0.71 -12.31 13.54
CA GLU A 123 -1.81 -12.19 14.52
C GLU A 123 -3.13 -12.80 14.02
N GLU A 124 -3.37 -12.78 12.70
CA GLU A 124 -4.56 -13.39 12.11
C GLU A 124 -4.61 -14.92 12.28
N PRO A 125 -3.58 -15.71 11.86
CA PRO A 125 -3.60 -17.15 12.08
C PRO A 125 -3.65 -17.53 13.57
N TYR A 126 -2.98 -16.79 14.44
CA TYR A 126 -3.10 -17.01 15.89
C TYR A 126 -4.51 -16.71 16.40
N SER A 127 -5.15 -15.64 15.89
CA SER A 127 -6.56 -15.34 16.25
C SER A 127 -7.51 -16.45 15.83
N ILE A 128 -7.29 -17.05 14.65
CA ILE A 128 -8.08 -18.19 14.18
C ILE A 128 -7.81 -19.43 15.04
N GLY A 129 -6.55 -19.67 15.41
CA GLY A 129 -6.19 -20.81 16.25
C GLY A 129 -6.73 -20.74 17.69
N MET A 130 -7.16 -19.56 18.13
CA MET A 130 -7.78 -19.33 19.46
C MET A 130 -9.31 -19.48 19.45
N LEU A 131 -9.96 -19.65 18.29
CA LEU A 131 -11.42 -19.79 18.18
C LEU A 131 -11.91 -21.17 18.55
#